data_9beea47cece5caac6e9d0719272ce78a
#
_entry.id   9beea47cece5caac6e9d0719272ce78a
#
_cell.length_a   1.000
_cell.length_b   1.000
_cell.length_c   1.000
_cell.angle_alpha   90.00
_cell.angle_beta   90.00
_cell.angle_gamma   90.00
#
_symmetry.space_group_name_H-M   'P 1'
#
loop_
_entity.id
_entity.type
_entity.pdbx_description
1 polymer ?
#
loop_
_entity_poly.entity_id
_entity_poly.type
_entity_poly.pdbx_seq_one_letter_code
_entity_poly.pdbx_strand_id
1 'polypeptide(L)'
;MLKAIMVPLDNTTDSERRIAAAVTAAQKFEAHVLGVHVIPTIEHMMQTIPYMPYSVDILQDQQHILKTTAMALWDNFESSMTHAGLLFDRYQEEGDVQSYLKLYSRCADLTIINQNAGGKFPIVDDMTSFMLESGLPVLAIPEQSAYPTIGKRILVAWKDSAQCGRAVHDALPFLQMADEVIVLSVGEYDRKAVPAADICLHLARHGVTVEAAQGDIGDTPAEVILYAAENMNADLIVAGAWGHSRVTEMIMGGVTKSLLSNQRLPVFFSH
;
A
#
# COMPACT_ATOMS: atom_id res chain seq x y z
N MET A 1 -8.80 12.84 -8.47
CA MET A 1 -9.94 12.00 -7.99
C MET A 1 -9.53 10.56 -8.22
N LEU A 2 -9.64 9.68 -7.23
CA LEU A 2 -9.25 8.27 -7.33
C LEU A 2 -10.37 7.49 -8.05
N LYS A 3 -10.08 6.88 -9.20
CA LYS A 3 -11.07 6.22 -10.05
C LYS A 3 -10.72 4.78 -10.43
N ALA A 4 -9.47 4.37 -10.28
CA ALA A 4 -9.03 3.01 -10.57
C ALA A 4 -8.16 2.46 -9.41
N ILE A 5 -8.53 1.31 -8.87
CA ILE A 5 -7.80 0.63 -7.79
C ILE A 5 -7.36 -0.73 -8.27
N MET A 6 -6.06 -0.99 -8.28
CA MET A 6 -5.51 -2.31 -8.61
C MET A 6 -5.39 -3.18 -7.36
N VAL A 7 -5.80 -4.43 -7.51
CA VAL A 7 -5.72 -5.47 -6.48
C VAL A 7 -4.98 -6.67 -7.03
N PRO A 8 -3.75 -6.93 -6.59
CA PRO A 8 -3.09 -8.20 -6.87
C PRO A 8 -3.84 -9.36 -6.21
N LEU A 9 -4.08 -10.42 -6.96
CA LEU A 9 -4.81 -11.59 -6.49
C LEU A 9 -3.92 -12.83 -6.47
N ASP A 10 -4.00 -13.59 -5.40
CA ASP A 10 -3.35 -14.89 -5.22
C ASP A 10 -4.19 -15.83 -4.37
N ASN A 11 -3.77 -17.08 -4.25
CA ASN A 11 -4.46 -18.12 -3.48
C ASN A 11 -4.14 -18.07 -1.98
N THR A 12 -3.83 -16.91 -1.43
CA THR A 12 -3.57 -16.72 0.00
C THR A 12 -4.74 -16.01 0.69
N THR A 13 -4.81 -16.16 2.01
CA THR A 13 -5.78 -15.39 2.84
C THR A 13 -5.54 -13.89 2.75
N ASP A 14 -4.35 -13.47 2.35
CA ASP A 14 -4.01 -12.06 2.14
C ASP A 14 -4.75 -11.47 0.95
N SER A 15 -5.05 -12.27 -0.06
CA SER A 15 -5.87 -11.85 -1.20
C SER A 15 -7.28 -11.45 -0.75
N GLU A 16 -7.89 -12.20 0.16
CA GLU A 16 -9.22 -11.86 0.72
C GLU A 16 -9.19 -10.52 1.46
N ARG A 17 -8.12 -10.24 2.20
CA ARG A 17 -7.95 -8.96 2.89
C ARG A 17 -7.78 -7.79 1.92
N ARG A 18 -6.98 -7.99 0.84
CA ARG A 18 -6.84 -6.98 -0.22
C ARG A 18 -8.16 -6.69 -0.91
N ILE A 19 -8.94 -7.73 -1.20
CA ILE A 19 -10.30 -7.60 -1.76
C ILE A 19 -11.20 -6.79 -0.82
N ALA A 20 -11.20 -7.11 0.49
CA ALA A 20 -12.01 -6.37 1.48
C ALA A 20 -11.61 -4.90 1.58
N ALA A 21 -10.30 -4.60 1.60
CA ALA A 21 -9.80 -3.23 1.62
C ALA A 21 -10.14 -2.48 0.32
N ALA A 22 -10.08 -3.18 -0.83
CA ALA A 22 -10.46 -2.61 -2.12
C ALA A 22 -11.94 -2.26 -2.18
N VAL A 23 -12.81 -3.13 -1.66
CA VAL A 23 -14.25 -2.84 -1.56
C VAL A 23 -14.48 -1.57 -0.74
N THR A 24 -13.87 -1.47 0.44
CA THR A 24 -14.01 -0.29 1.31
C THR A 24 -13.52 0.99 0.62
N ALA A 25 -12.35 0.95 -0.02
CA ALA A 25 -11.79 2.11 -0.71
C ALA A 25 -12.59 2.45 -1.98
N ALA A 26 -12.96 1.44 -2.79
CA ALA A 26 -13.69 1.66 -4.03
C ALA A 26 -15.10 2.22 -3.79
N GLN A 27 -15.80 1.76 -2.77
CA GLN A 27 -17.11 2.32 -2.40
C GLN A 27 -17.00 3.79 -2.00
N LYS A 28 -15.93 4.17 -1.26
CA LYS A 28 -15.70 5.56 -0.85
C LYS A 28 -15.52 6.50 -2.03
N PHE A 29 -14.87 6.05 -3.11
CA PHE A 29 -14.50 6.89 -4.27
C PHE A 29 -15.32 6.63 -5.52
N GLU A 30 -16.25 5.68 -5.48
CA GLU A 30 -16.92 5.16 -6.70
C GLU A 30 -15.87 4.78 -7.75
N ALA A 31 -14.85 4.03 -7.32
CA ALA A 31 -13.74 3.64 -8.14
C ALA A 31 -13.96 2.28 -8.79
N HIS A 32 -13.41 2.10 -10.00
CA HIS A 32 -13.33 0.83 -10.69
C HIS A 32 -12.21 -0.03 -10.09
N VAL A 33 -12.43 -1.34 -9.95
CA VAL A 33 -11.44 -2.24 -9.36
C VAL A 33 -10.82 -3.14 -10.43
N LEU A 34 -9.48 -3.14 -10.51
CA LEU A 34 -8.72 -3.98 -11.42
C LEU A 34 -8.14 -5.17 -10.64
N GLY A 35 -8.75 -6.35 -10.78
CA GLY A 35 -8.20 -7.60 -10.24
C GLY A 35 -7.09 -8.12 -11.17
N VAL A 36 -5.89 -8.32 -10.65
CA VAL A 36 -4.74 -8.82 -11.42
C VAL A 36 -4.21 -10.10 -10.79
N HIS A 37 -4.34 -11.20 -11.50
CA HIS A 37 -3.79 -12.51 -11.12
C HIS A 37 -2.68 -12.92 -12.09
N VAL A 38 -1.49 -13.18 -11.57
CA VAL A 38 -0.36 -13.63 -12.38
C VAL A 38 0.08 -15.02 -11.91
N ILE A 39 0.07 -15.98 -12.83
CA ILE A 39 0.55 -17.34 -12.58
C ILE A 39 2.03 -17.39 -12.95
N PRO A 40 2.95 -17.62 -11.99
CA PRO A 40 4.37 -17.67 -12.31
C PRO A 40 4.67 -18.88 -13.23
N THR A 41 5.54 -18.67 -14.23
CA THR A 41 6.04 -19.78 -15.05
C THR A 41 7.04 -20.61 -14.24
N ILE A 42 7.24 -21.88 -14.66
CA ILE A 42 8.22 -22.77 -14.03
C ILE A 42 9.62 -22.14 -14.07
N GLU A 43 9.98 -21.51 -15.17
CA GLU A 43 11.26 -20.81 -15.35
C GLU A 43 11.44 -19.70 -14.31
N HIS A 44 10.41 -18.90 -14.07
CA HIS A 44 10.43 -17.85 -13.07
C HIS A 44 10.50 -18.43 -11.65
N MET A 45 9.74 -19.49 -11.35
CA MET A 45 9.83 -20.18 -10.07
C MET A 45 11.25 -20.72 -9.79
N MET A 46 11.94 -21.23 -10.80
CA MET A 46 13.33 -21.70 -10.67
C MET A 46 14.32 -20.57 -10.37
N GLN A 47 14.08 -19.36 -10.87
CA GLN A 47 14.92 -18.19 -10.62
C GLN A 47 14.74 -17.60 -9.22
N THR A 48 13.53 -17.64 -8.69
CA THR A 48 13.20 -17.03 -7.39
C THR A 48 13.56 -17.92 -6.19
N ILE A 49 13.87 -19.21 -6.40
CA ILE A 49 14.20 -20.15 -5.32
C ILE A 49 15.63 -20.71 -5.50
N PRO A 50 16.69 -19.92 -5.26
CA PRO A 50 18.04 -20.21 -5.74
C PRO A 50 18.78 -21.36 -5.04
N TYR A 51 18.27 -22.02 -4.02
CA TYR A 51 19.03 -23.02 -3.25
C TYR A 51 18.28 -24.31 -2.87
N MET A 52 17.11 -24.57 -3.44
CA MET A 52 16.45 -25.85 -3.20
C MET A 52 16.49 -26.73 -4.45
N PRO A 53 16.88 -28.00 -4.36
CA PRO A 53 16.77 -28.95 -5.46
C PRO A 53 15.31 -29.36 -5.63
N TYR A 54 14.47 -28.43 -6.10
CA TYR A 54 13.14 -28.84 -6.54
C TYR A 54 13.28 -29.61 -7.84
N SER A 55 12.69 -30.80 -7.89
CA SER A 55 12.50 -31.47 -9.17
C SER A 55 11.53 -30.63 -10.02
N VAL A 56 11.73 -30.61 -11.33
CA VAL A 56 10.82 -29.93 -12.26
C VAL A 56 9.37 -30.38 -12.03
N ASP A 57 9.17 -31.65 -11.66
CA ASP A 57 7.86 -32.22 -11.37
C ASP A 57 7.14 -31.49 -10.22
N ILE A 58 7.84 -31.14 -9.14
CA ILE A 58 7.25 -30.38 -8.01
C ILE A 58 6.80 -28.98 -8.49
N LEU A 59 7.57 -28.31 -9.32
CA LEU A 59 7.22 -26.99 -9.85
C LEU A 59 6.04 -27.08 -10.84
N GLN A 60 5.96 -28.15 -11.61
CA GLN A 60 4.81 -28.44 -12.48
C GLN A 60 3.55 -28.68 -11.67
N ASP A 61 3.62 -29.46 -10.60
CA ASP A 61 2.49 -29.69 -9.69
C ASP A 61 2.03 -28.38 -9.04
N GLN A 62 2.97 -27.56 -8.58
CA GLN A 62 2.67 -26.23 -8.03
C GLN A 62 1.97 -25.32 -9.05
N GLN A 63 2.49 -25.23 -10.26
CA GLN A 63 1.88 -24.43 -11.32
C GLN A 63 0.47 -24.96 -11.68
N HIS A 64 0.29 -26.30 -11.72
CA HIS A 64 -1.01 -26.92 -11.96
C HIS A 64 -2.01 -26.54 -10.86
N ILE A 65 -1.61 -26.58 -9.60
CA ILE A 65 -2.44 -26.13 -8.47
C ILE A 65 -2.85 -24.67 -8.64
N LEU A 66 -1.90 -23.78 -8.96
CA LEU A 66 -2.20 -22.36 -9.18
C LEU A 66 -3.22 -22.16 -10.31
N LYS A 67 -3.08 -22.89 -11.43
CA LYS A 67 -4.02 -22.83 -12.55
C LYS A 67 -5.41 -23.35 -12.19
N THR A 68 -5.49 -24.47 -11.45
CA THR A 68 -6.78 -25.09 -11.09
C THR A 68 -7.54 -24.31 -10.02
N THR A 69 -6.82 -23.60 -9.13
CA THR A 69 -7.42 -22.78 -8.08
C THR A 69 -7.76 -21.35 -8.54
N ALA A 70 -7.29 -20.94 -9.72
CA ALA A 70 -7.57 -19.59 -10.26
C ALA A 70 -9.08 -19.33 -10.44
N MET A 71 -9.88 -20.35 -10.77
CA MET A 71 -11.34 -20.18 -10.91
C MET A 71 -11.98 -19.78 -9.58
N ALA A 72 -11.67 -20.46 -8.49
CA ALA A 72 -12.20 -20.13 -7.17
C ALA A 72 -11.77 -18.75 -6.69
N LEU A 73 -10.54 -18.35 -7.03
CA LEU A 73 -10.03 -17.00 -6.76
C LEU A 73 -10.87 -15.93 -7.46
N TRP A 74 -11.16 -16.12 -8.75
CA TRP A 74 -11.99 -15.21 -9.52
C TRP A 74 -13.44 -15.20 -9.04
N ASP A 75 -14.02 -16.35 -8.71
CA ASP A 75 -15.38 -16.44 -8.17
C ASP A 75 -15.51 -15.63 -6.87
N ASN A 76 -14.51 -15.70 -5.98
CA ASN A 76 -14.48 -14.90 -4.75
C ASN A 76 -14.34 -13.39 -5.04
N PHE A 77 -13.44 -12.99 -5.93
CA PHE A 77 -13.25 -11.59 -6.32
C PHE A 77 -14.53 -11.01 -6.97
N GLU A 78 -15.05 -11.67 -8.00
CA GLU A 78 -16.24 -11.22 -8.74
C GLU A 78 -17.48 -11.17 -7.84
N SER A 79 -17.65 -12.17 -6.97
CA SER A 79 -18.74 -12.18 -5.98
C SER A 79 -18.64 -11.00 -5.02
N SER A 80 -17.44 -10.69 -4.51
CA SER A 80 -17.19 -9.57 -3.60
C SER A 80 -17.48 -8.23 -4.27
N MET A 81 -17.02 -8.03 -5.51
CA MET A 81 -17.25 -6.80 -6.27
C MET A 81 -18.74 -6.62 -6.62
N THR A 82 -19.39 -7.69 -7.08
CA THR A 82 -20.81 -7.69 -7.44
C THR A 82 -21.68 -7.40 -6.22
N HIS A 83 -21.40 -8.04 -5.08
CA HIS A 83 -22.14 -7.81 -3.83
C HIS A 83 -21.98 -6.37 -3.33
N ALA A 84 -20.82 -5.77 -3.53
CA ALA A 84 -20.54 -4.38 -3.19
C ALA A 84 -21.10 -3.36 -4.21
N GLY A 85 -21.63 -3.81 -5.35
CA GLY A 85 -22.14 -2.95 -6.43
C GLY A 85 -21.04 -2.20 -7.17
N LEU A 86 -19.81 -2.75 -7.21
CA LEU A 86 -18.64 -2.12 -7.81
C LEU A 86 -18.43 -2.60 -9.25
N LEU A 87 -17.93 -1.70 -10.09
CA LEU A 87 -17.43 -2.06 -11.41
C LEU A 87 -16.03 -2.60 -11.30
N PHE A 88 -15.71 -3.64 -12.08
CA PHE A 88 -14.39 -4.28 -12.05
C PHE A 88 -14.00 -4.86 -13.41
N ASP A 89 -12.69 -4.97 -13.61
CA ASP A 89 -12.06 -5.77 -14.66
C ASP A 89 -11.17 -6.85 -14.03
N ARG A 90 -10.94 -7.93 -14.80
CA ARG A 90 -10.03 -8.99 -14.41
C ARG A 90 -8.95 -9.20 -15.46
N TYR A 91 -7.72 -9.32 -15.00
CA TYR A 91 -6.55 -9.60 -15.82
C TYR A 91 -5.84 -10.83 -15.29
N GLN A 92 -5.65 -11.82 -16.15
CA GLN A 92 -4.92 -13.04 -15.81
C GLN A 92 -3.79 -13.24 -16.81
N GLU A 93 -2.58 -13.39 -16.27
CA GLU A 93 -1.35 -13.53 -17.04
C GLU A 93 -0.54 -14.74 -16.59
N GLU A 94 0.37 -15.21 -17.43
CA GLU A 94 1.39 -16.20 -17.07
C GLU A 94 2.77 -15.57 -17.28
N GLY A 95 3.62 -15.55 -16.25
CA GLY A 95 4.97 -14.99 -16.37
C GLY A 95 5.58 -14.47 -15.07
N ASP A 96 6.40 -13.44 -15.20
CA ASP A 96 6.98 -12.73 -14.06
C ASP A 96 5.94 -11.86 -13.36
N VAL A 97 5.61 -12.26 -12.13
CA VAL A 97 4.59 -11.61 -11.30
C VAL A 97 4.89 -10.12 -11.12
N GLN A 98 6.13 -9.78 -10.78
CA GLN A 98 6.54 -8.39 -10.53
C GLN A 98 6.36 -7.51 -11.77
N SER A 99 6.79 -8.00 -12.92
CA SER A 99 6.69 -7.26 -14.18
C SER A 99 5.25 -6.97 -14.56
N TYR A 100 4.36 -7.95 -14.46
CA TYR A 100 2.96 -7.77 -14.78
C TYR A 100 2.25 -6.86 -13.78
N LEU A 101 2.50 -7.01 -12.47
CA LEU A 101 1.92 -6.11 -11.47
C LEU A 101 2.36 -4.66 -11.69
N LYS A 102 3.64 -4.40 -11.99
CA LYS A 102 4.14 -3.08 -12.35
C LYS A 102 3.52 -2.54 -13.64
N LEU A 103 3.26 -3.41 -14.62
CA LEU A 103 2.60 -3.04 -15.86
C LEU A 103 1.18 -2.55 -15.61
N TYR A 104 0.37 -3.36 -14.93
CA TYR A 104 -1.03 -3.04 -14.67
C TYR A 104 -1.21 -1.92 -13.64
N SER A 105 -0.30 -1.75 -12.69
CA SER A 105 -0.35 -0.63 -11.73
C SER A 105 -0.36 0.72 -12.43
N ARG A 106 0.29 0.85 -13.59
CA ARG A 106 0.32 2.11 -14.37
C ARG A 106 -1.04 2.53 -14.94
N CYS A 107 -2.03 1.65 -14.90
CA CYS A 107 -3.40 1.93 -15.32
C CYS A 107 -4.33 2.17 -14.12
N ALA A 108 -3.79 2.25 -12.90
CA ALA A 108 -4.53 2.48 -11.67
C ALA A 108 -4.05 3.76 -10.96
N ASP A 109 -4.90 4.33 -10.12
CA ASP A 109 -4.55 5.48 -9.28
C ASP A 109 -3.97 5.03 -7.93
N LEU A 110 -4.24 3.78 -7.54
CA LEU A 110 -3.83 3.19 -6.27
C LEU A 110 -3.67 1.68 -6.42
N THR A 111 -2.61 1.11 -5.83
CA THR A 111 -2.46 -0.35 -5.69
C THR A 111 -2.59 -0.76 -4.23
N ILE A 112 -3.39 -1.78 -3.94
CA ILE A 112 -3.53 -2.34 -2.59
C ILE A 112 -2.62 -3.54 -2.43
N ILE A 113 -1.75 -3.51 -1.42
CA ILE A 113 -0.81 -4.59 -1.10
C ILE A 113 -0.86 -4.90 0.40
N ASN A 114 -0.33 -6.05 0.81
CA ASN A 114 -0.18 -6.35 2.23
C ASN A 114 1.11 -5.75 2.80
N GLN A 115 1.05 -5.34 4.07
CA GLN A 115 2.25 -5.09 4.86
C GLN A 115 2.96 -6.44 5.13
N ASN A 116 4.30 -6.42 5.23
CA ASN A 116 5.10 -7.63 5.50
C ASN A 116 4.77 -8.81 4.56
N ALA A 117 4.95 -8.63 3.28
CA ALA A 117 4.86 -9.69 2.30
C ALA A 117 5.96 -10.79 2.47
N GLY A 118 6.41 -11.04 3.71
CA GLY A 118 7.34 -12.12 4.07
C GLY A 118 6.69 -13.52 4.14
N GLY A 119 5.53 -13.70 3.50
CA GLY A 119 4.87 -15.00 3.37
C GLY A 119 5.66 -15.95 2.48
N LYS A 120 5.34 -17.26 2.55
CA LYS A 120 6.06 -18.32 1.82
C LYS A 120 6.04 -18.17 0.29
N PHE A 121 5.16 -17.34 -0.25
CA PHE A 121 5.09 -16.93 -1.65
C PHE A 121 4.52 -15.50 -1.73
N PRO A 122 5.34 -14.46 -1.43
CA PRO A 122 4.87 -13.08 -1.57
C PRO A 122 4.58 -12.80 -3.05
N ILE A 123 3.40 -12.27 -3.35
CA ILE A 123 3.09 -11.78 -4.70
C ILE A 123 4.09 -10.70 -5.09
N VAL A 124 4.51 -9.90 -4.11
CA VAL A 124 5.52 -8.86 -4.27
C VAL A 124 6.72 -9.27 -3.43
N ASP A 125 7.68 -10.00 -4.03
CA ASP A 125 8.92 -10.46 -3.36
C ASP A 125 9.72 -9.31 -2.78
N ASP A 126 9.67 -8.15 -3.43
CA ASP A 126 10.27 -6.91 -2.96
C ASP A 126 9.27 -5.75 -3.12
N MET A 127 8.51 -5.52 -2.05
CA MET A 127 7.59 -4.39 -1.96
C MET A 127 8.30 -3.05 -2.18
N THR A 128 9.56 -2.94 -1.76
CA THR A 128 10.39 -1.76 -1.98
C THR A 128 10.60 -1.51 -3.47
N SER A 129 11.00 -2.53 -4.21
CA SER A 129 11.20 -2.44 -5.65
C SER A 129 9.89 -2.13 -6.37
N PHE A 130 8.79 -2.79 -5.98
CA PHE A 130 7.48 -2.52 -6.56
C PHE A 130 7.07 -1.05 -6.39
N MET A 131 7.14 -0.51 -5.16
CA MET A 131 6.76 0.88 -4.87
C MET A 131 7.64 1.89 -5.61
N LEU A 132 8.96 1.63 -5.67
CA LEU A 132 9.91 2.51 -6.36
C LEU A 132 9.74 2.49 -7.88
N GLU A 133 9.42 1.34 -8.46
CA GLU A 133 9.37 1.16 -9.90
C GLU A 133 7.97 1.35 -10.50
N SER A 134 6.90 1.18 -9.71
CA SER A 134 5.53 1.49 -10.15
C SER A 134 5.34 2.99 -10.35
N GLY A 135 5.99 3.81 -9.53
CA GLY A 135 5.86 5.27 -9.55
C GLY A 135 4.48 5.78 -9.13
N LEU A 136 3.67 4.92 -8.54
CA LEU A 136 2.28 5.18 -8.15
C LEU A 136 2.07 4.91 -6.66
N PRO A 137 1.06 5.54 -6.04
CA PRO A 137 0.80 5.33 -4.62
C PRO A 137 0.32 3.91 -4.34
N VAL A 138 0.67 3.47 -3.14
CA VAL A 138 0.35 2.13 -2.63
C VAL A 138 -0.34 2.25 -1.28
N LEU A 139 -1.44 1.52 -1.10
CA LEU A 139 -2.07 1.31 0.19
C LEU A 139 -1.61 -0.04 0.74
N ALA A 140 -0.71 0.01 1.71
CA ALA A 140 -0.21 -1.17 2.41
C ALA A 140 -1.14 -1.48 3.59
N ILE A 141 -1.79 -2.66 3.57
CA ILE A 141 -2.74 -3.08 4.59
C ILE A 141 -2.12 -4.12 5.53
N PRO A 142 -2.40 -4.06 6.84
CA PRO A 142 -1.92 -5.03 7.82
C PRO A 142 -2.63 -6.39 7.69
N GLU A 143 -1.98 -7.45 8.20
CA GLU A 143 -2.51 -8.82 8.08
C GLU A 143 -3.73 -9.10 8.97
N GLN A 144 -3.91 -8.36 10.07
CA GLN A 144 -4.85 -8.71 11.14
C GLN A 144 -6.08 -7.80 11.25
N SER A 145 -6.24 -6.83 10.36
CA SER A 145 -7.33 -5.84 10.50
C SER A 145 -8.54 -6.16 9.62
N ALA A 146 -9.73 -5.99 10.19
CA ALA A 146 -10.91 -5.70 9.39
C ALA A 146 -10.88 -4.21 9.04
N TYR A 147 -11.34 -3.84 7.85
CA TYR A 147 -11.32 -2.46 7.37
C TYR A 147 -12.74 -1.89 7.24
N PRO A 148 -13.44 -1.62 8.37
CA PRO A 148 -14.77 -1.02 8.31
C PRO A 148 -14.72 0.39 7.68
N THR A 149 -13.59 1.07 7.87
CA THR A 149 -13.31 2.37 7.26
C THR A 149 -11.82 2.45 6.87
N ILE A 150 -11.52 3.24 5.84
CA ILE A 150 -10.15 3.61 5.45
C ILE A 150 -10.13 5.10 5.14
N GLY A 151 -9.31 5.86 5.88
CA GLY A 151 -9.16 7.29 5.68
C GLY A 151 -10.36 8.11 6.16
N LYS A 152 -10.94 7.75 7.30
CA LYS A 152 -11.90 8.57 8.03
C LYS A 152 -11.19 9.51 9.00
N ARG A 153 -10.14 8.99 9.67
CA ARG A 153 -9.21 9.77 10.50
C ARG A 153 -7.80 9.49 10.02
N ILE A 154 -7.12 10.52 9.53
CA ILE A 154 -5.84 10.37 8.84
C ILE A 154 -4.73 11.08 9.60
N LEU A 155 -3.65 10.35 9.85
CA LEU A 155 -2.39 10.93 10.30
C LEU A 155 -1.45 11.04 9.10
N VAL A 156 -1.02 12.27 8.80
CA VAL A 156 0.02 12.54 7.79
C VAL A 156 1.37 12.64 8.51
N ALA A 157 2.25 11.69 8.29
CA ALA A 157 3.62 11.71 8.80
C ALA A 157 4.46 12.64 7.93
N TRP A 158 4.65 13.89 8.39
CA TRP A 158 5.31 14.93 7.62
C TRP A 158 6.79 15.05 7.95
N LYS A 159 7.59 15.03 6.90
CA LYS A 159 8.97 15.48 6.88
C LYS A 159 9.17 16.25 5.59
N ASP A 160 9.89 17.38 5.63
CA ASP A 160 10.22 18.14 4.43
C ASP A 160 11.06 17.30 3.47
N SER A 161 10.39 16.73 2.49
CA SER A 161 10.98 15.90 1.43
C SER A 161 10.05 15.83 0.23
N ALA A 162 10.62 15.60 -0.95
CA ALA A 162 9.83 15.45 -2.17
C ALA A 162 8.81 14.29 -2.06
N GLN A 163 9.19 13.20 -1.39
CA GLN A 163 8.34 12.03 -1.19
C GLN A 163 7.14 12.32 -0.29
N CYS A 164 7.36 13.03 0.83
CA CYS A 164 6.23 13.44 1.68
C CYS A 164 5.32 14.44 0.97
N GLY A 165 5.88 15.41 0.23
CA GLY A 165 5.09 16.30 -0.60
C GLY A 165 4.24 15.55 -1.62
N ARG A 166 4.82 14.55 -2.32
CA ARG A 166 4.10 13.69 -3.24
C ARG A 166 3.01 12.88 -2.53
N ALA A 167 3.32 12.27 -1.37
CA ALA A 167 2.34 11.49 -0.62
C ALA A 167 1.13 12.33 -0.20
N VAL A 168 1.33 13.59 0.20
CA VAL A 168 0.24 14.53 0.49
C VAL A 168 -0.61 14.80 -0.75
N HIS A 169 0.02 15.04 -1.91
CA HIS A 169 -0.70 15.28 -3.17
C HIS A 169 -1.50 14.05 -3.62
N ASP A 170 -0.89 12.88 -3.61
CA ASP A 170 -1.52 11.65 -4.06
C ASP A 170 -2.64 11.19 -3.12
N ALA A 171 -2.50 11.45 -1.81
CA ALA A 171 -3.51 11.16 -0.81
C ALA A 171 -4.64 12.20 -0.75
N LEU A 172 -4.59 13.28 -1.52
CA LEU A 172 -5.57 14.37 -1.47
C LEU A 172 -7.03 13.87 -1.54
N PRO A 173 -7.39 12.88 -2.38
CA PRO A 173 -8.75 12.33 -2.40
C PRO A 173 -9.19 11.77 -1.05
N PHE A 174 -8.31 11.07 -0.34
CA PHE A 174 -8.59 10.58 1.01
C PHE A 174 -8.71 11.71 2.02
N LEU A 175 -7.77 12.67 1.98
CA LEU A 175 -7.71 13.81 2.91
C LEU A 175 -8.94 14.69 2.80
N GLN A 176 -9.48 14.91 1.61
CA GLN A 176 -10.69 15.70 1.37
C GLN A 176 -11.97 15.04 1.89
N MET A 177 -11.99 13.72 2.03
CA MET A 177 -13.13 12.96 2.51
C MET A 177 -12.97 12.49 3.97
N ALA A 178 -11.89 12.90 4.63
CA ALA A 178 -11.65 12.58 6.04
C ALA A 178 -12.45 13.49 6.97
N ASP A 179 -12.89 12.93 8.10
CA ASP A 179 -13.52 13.70 9.19
C ASP A 179 -12.48 14.51 9.95
N GLU A 180 -11.24 13.97 10.04
CA GLU A 180 -10.14 14.56 10.81
C GLU A 180 -8.80 14.23 10.16
N VAL A 181 -7.94 15.23 10.01
CA VAL A 181 -6.58 15.07 9.51
C VAL A 181 -5.60 15.76 10.46
N ILE A 182 -4.57 15.04 10.88
CA ILE A 182 -3.46 15.60 11.65
C ILE A 182 -2.18 15.47 10.82
N VAL A 183 -1.47 16.60 10.64
CA VAL A 183 -0.12 16.62 10.06
C VAL A 183 0.89 16.64 11.20
N LEU A 184 1.55 15.51 11.40
CA LEU A 184 2.53 15.28 12.46
C LEU A 184 3.95 15.41 11.94
N SER A 185 4.71 16.35 12.49
CA SER A 185 6.18 16.38 12.38
C SER A 185 6.82 15.77 13.63
N VAL A 186 7.89 14.99 13.44
CA VAL A 186 8.64 14.38 14.54
C VAL A 186 10.07 14.90 14.53
N GLY A 187 10.56 15.35 15.69
CA GLY A 187 11.91 15.82 15.84
C GLY A 187 12.01 17.34 15.99
N GLU A 188 13.25 17.84 16.00
CA GLU A 188 13.49 19.29 16.15
C GLU A 188 13.03 20.09 14.93
N TYR A 189 12.52 21.28 15.20
CA TYR A 189 12.13 22.21 14.15
C TYR A 189 13.35 22.76 13.39
N ASP A 190 13.45 22.42 12.12
CA ASP A 190 14.42 23.04 11.21
C ASP A 190 13.82 24.29 10.56
N ARG A 191 14.42 25.46 10.83
CA ARG A 191 13.96 26.73 10.27
C ARG A 191 14.07 26.83 8.74
N LYS A 192 14.81 25.91 8.11
CA LYS A 192 14.98 25.87 6.65
C LYS A 192 14.03 24.88 5.99
N ALA A 193 13.31 24.07 6.77
CA ALA A 193 12.35 23.10 6.30
C ALA A 193 10.93 23.69 6.24
N VAL A 194 10.09 23.15 5.35
CA VAL A 194 8.67 23.48 5.30
C VAL A 194 7.96 22.89 6.52
N PRO A 195 7.42 23.73 7.42
CA PRO A 195 6.77 23.25 8.64
C PRO A 195 5.42 22.60 8.34
N ALA A 196 4.96 21.72 9.26
CA ALA A 196 3.63 21.09 9.18
C ALA A 196 2.50 22.13 9.04
N ALA A 197 2.65 23.30 9.67
CA ALA A 197 1.66 24.38 9.59
C ALA A 197 1.44 24.89 8.15
N ASP A 198 2.49 24.98 7.33
CA ASP A 198 2.37 25.41 5.93
C ASP A 198 1.68 24.35 5.08
N ILE A 199 1.91 23.06 5.39
CA ILE A 199 1.17 21.95 4.78
C ILE A 199 -0.29 21.99 5.18
N CYS A 200 -0.61 22.28 6.43
CA CYS A 200 -2.01 22.50 6.86
C CYS A 200 -2.67 23.65 6.10
N LEU A 201 -1.98 24.77 5.89
CA LEU A 201 -2.49 25.87 5.07
C LEU A 201 -2.72 25.45 3.60
N HIS A 202 -1.83 24.64 3.05
CA HIS A 202 -2.00 24.07 1.71
C HIS A 202 -3.23 23.16 1.65
N LEU A 203 -3.38 22.22 2.58
CA LEU A 203 -4.51 21.31 2.66
C LEU A 203 -5.84 22.02 2.92
N ALA A 204 -5.85 23.06 3.76
CA ALA A 204 -7.04 23.89 3.99
C ALA A 204 -7.54 24.57 2.71
N ARG A 205 -6.64 25.00 1.81
CA ARG A 205 -7.03 25.55 0.50
C ARG A 205 -7.71 24.50 -0.41
N HIS A 206 -7.46 23.20 -0.14
CA HIS A 206 -8.13 22.08 -0.82
C HIS A 206 -9.39 21.61 -0.08
N GLY A 207 -9.84 22.34 0.94
CA GLY A 207 -11.06 22.03 1.69
C GLY A 207 -10.89 20.94 2.75
N VAL A 208 -9.65 20.62 3.15
CA VAL A 208 -9.37 19.62 4.19
C VAL A 208 -9.45 20.27 5.58
N THR A 209 -10.18 19.65 6.50
CA THR A 209 -10.14 19.99 7.93
C THR A 209 -8.90 19.38 8.55
N VAL A 210 -7.91 20.19 8.92
CA VAL A 210 -6.59 19.70 9.27
C VAL A 210 -5.97 20.50 10.41
N GLU A 211 -5.23 19.81 11.27
CA GLU A 211 -4.44 20.40 12.36
C GLU A 211 -2.96 19.96 12.26
N ALA A 212 -2.05 20.84 12.73
CA ALA A 212 -0.64 20.52 12.84
C ALA A 212 -0.32 20.01 14.25
N ALA A 213 0.49 18.98 14.34
CA ALA A 213 1.02 18.45 15.59
C ALA A 213 2.55 18.29 15.52
N GLN A 214 3.19 18.36 16.68
CA GLN A 214 4.62 18.11 16.85
C GLN A 214 4.80 16.93 17.81
N GLY A 215 5.56 15.93 17.40
CA GLY A 215 5.94 14.80 18.23
C GLY A 215 7.33 15.01 18.83
N ASP A 216 7.47 14.71 20.13
CA ASP A 216 8.75 14.79 20.83
C ASP A 216 9.66 13.61 20.47
N ILE A 217 11.00 13.84 20.54
CA ILE A 217 12.02 12.81 20.34
C ILE A 217 12.25 12.09 21.68
N GLY A 218 11.37 11.12 22.00
CA GLY A 218 11.64 10.19 23.13
C GLY A 218 12.00 8.80 22.62
N ASP A 219 11.38 8.41 21.49
CA ASP A 219 11.48 7.12 20.83
C ASP A 219 11.92 7.28 19.37
N THR A 220 11.89 6.19 18.60
CA THR A 220 12.12 6.33 17.16
C THR A 220 10.97 7.11 16.50
N PRO A 221 11.23 7.87 15.42
CA PRO A 221 10.17 8.60 14.74
C PRO A 221 8.99 7.73 14.31
N ALA A 222 9.21 6.46 14.00
CA ALA A 222 8.15 5.53 13.65
C ALA A 222 7.24 5.21 14.84
N GLU A 223 7.80 5.01 16.04
CA GLU A 223 7.05 4.76 17.28
C GLU A 223 6.19 5.98 17.65
N VAL A 224 6.75 7.17 17.52
CA VAL A 224 6.00 8.43 17.75
C VAL A 224 4.80 8.55 16.78
N ILE A 225 5.02 8.24 15.49
CA ILE A 225 3.96 8.26 14.47
C ILE A 225 2.87 7.23 14.80
N LEU A 226 3.25 6.00 15.12
CA LEU A 226 2.29 4.93 15.43
C LEU A 226 1.51 5.22 16.73
N TYR A 227 2.19 5.72 17.76
CA TYR A 227 1.54 6.13 19.01
C TYR A 227 0.55 7.28 18.81
N ALA A 228 0.92 8.29 18.03
CA ALA A 228 0.03 9.39 17.71
C ALA A 228 -1.19 8.91 16.90
N ALA A 229 -0.98 8.01 15.93
CA ALA A 229 -2.07 7.42 15.14
C ALA A 229 -3.04 6.61 16.01
N GLU A 230 -2.53 5.83 16.97
CA GLU A 230 -3.36 5.10 17.94
C GLU A 230 -4.18 6.05 18.82
N ASN A 231 -3.57 7.10 19.37
CA ASN A 231 -4.24 8.05 20.27
C ASN A 231 -5.37 8.83 19.59
N MET A 232 -5.24 9.17 18.32
CA MET A 232 -6.33 9.80 17.56
C MET A 232 -7.33 8.80 16.97
N ASN A 233 -7.13 7.49 17.20
CA ASN A 233 -7.88 6.41 16.54
C ASN A 233 -7.86 6.56 15.01
N ALA A 234 -6.69 6.83 14.44
CA ALA A 234 -6.52 6.91 13.00
C ALA A 234 -6.83 5.54 12.36
N ASP A 235 -7.41 5.58 11.17
CA ASP A 235 -7.66 4.41 10.33
C ASP A 235 -6.82 4.44 9.03
N LEU A 236 -5.96 5.44 8.90
CA LEU A 236 -4.98 5.57 7.81
C LEU A 236 -3.79 6.44 8.24
N ILE A 237 -2.59 5.99 7.91
CA ILE A 237 -1.38 6.82 7.95
C ILE A 237 -1.01 7.17 6.50
N VAL A 238 -0.64 8.42 6.24
CA VAL A 238 -0.07 8.88 4.96
C VAL A 238 1.40 9.20 5.18
N ALA A 239 2.28 8.60 4.42
CA ALA A 239 3.73 8.78 4.55
C ALA A 239 4.44 8.77 3.20
N GLY A 240 5.48 9.58 3.05
CA GLY A 240 6.43 9.45 1.96
C GLY A 240 7.32 8.22 2.16
N ALA A 241 7.59 7.49 1.10
CA ALA A 241 8.49 6.36 1.12
C ALA A 241 9.92 6.77 0.71
N TRP A 242 10.93 6.29 1.43
CA TRP A 242 12.38 6.45 1.12
C TRP A 242 12.87 7.87 0.83
N GLY A 243 12.74 8.78 1.78
CA GLY A 243 13.13 10.20 1.66
C GLY A 243 14.64 10.52 1.62
N HIS A 244 15.54 9.53 1.59
CA HIS A 244 16.98 9.73 1.49
C HIS A 244 17.52 9.30 0.12
N SER A 245 18.46 10.10 -0.42
CA SER A 245 19.05 9.92 -1.75
C SER A 245 19.59 8.50 -1.98
N ARG A 246 19.38 7.99 -3.18
CA ARG A 246 19.83 6.68 -3.71
C ARG A 246 21.35 6.41 -3.65
N VAL A 247 22.16 7.31 -3.10
CA VAL A 247 23.64 7.27 -3.24
C VAL A 247 24.34 6.54 -2.10
N THR A 248 23.67 6.28 -0.99
CA THR A 248 24.26 5.52 0.12
C THR A 248 23.45 4.26 0.39
N GLU A 249 23.87 3.17 -0.24
CA GLU A 249 23.66 1.78 0.16
C GLU A 249 22.27 1.45 0.73
N MET A 250 21.44 0.73 -0.03
CA MET A 250 20.43 -0.28 0.41
C MET A 250 19.93 -0.21 1.89
N ILE A 251 19.88 0.97 2.49
CA ILE A 251 19.33 1.15 3.83
C ILE A 251 17.90 1.63 3.63
N MET A 252 16.98 0.68 3.66
CA MET A 252 15.55 0.94 3.82
C MET A 252 15.40 1.91 5.00
N GLY A 253 14.92 3.15 4.76
CA GLY A 253 14.76 4.15 5.81
C GLY A 253 13.99 3.55 6.99
N GLY A 254 14.51 3.66 8.21
CA GLY A 254 13.96 2.98 9.38
C GLY A 254 12.46 3.22 9.58
N VAL A 255 11.98 4.44 9.30
CA VAL A 255 10.55 4.80 9.41
C VAL A 255 9.68 4.03 8.41
N THR A 256 10.04 4.00 7.11
CA THR A 256 9.26 3.27 6.09
C THR A 256 9.19 1.79 6.44
N LYS A 257 10.31 1.18 6.84
CA LYS A 257 10.36 -0.23 7.26
C LYS A 257 9.48 -0.49 8.47
N SER A 258 9.56 0.35 9.49
CA SER A 258 8.76 0.20 10.71
C SER A 258 7.27 0.38 10.42
N LEU A 259 6.89 1.33 9.57
CA LEU A 259 5.49 1.52 9.17
C LEU A 259 4.96 0.35 8.34
N LEU A 260 5.77 -0.24 7.45
CA LEU A 260 5.42 -1.47 6.71
C LEU A 260 5.31 -2.70 7.61
N SER A 261 5.93 -2.69 8.77
CA SER A 261 5.91 -3.80 9.73
C SER A 261 4.93 -3.60 10.88
N ASN A 262 4.15 -2.50 10.90
CA ASN A 262 3.34 -2.15 12.07
C ASN A 262 2.18 -3.11 12.35
N GLN A 263 1.64 -3.78 11.32
CA GLN A 263 0.56 -4.78 11.41
C GLN A 263 -0.72 -4.31 12.12
N ARG A 264 -0.93 -2.99 12.25
CA ARG A 264 -2.06 -2.42 13.01
C ARG A 264 -2.93 -1.50 12.16
N LEU A 265 -2.30 -0.65 11.36
CA LEU A 265 -2.98 0.39 10.59
C LEU A 265 -2.57 0.34 9.12
N PRO A 266 -3.52 0.57 8.19
CA PRO A 266 -3.19 0.81 6.80
C PRO A 266 -2.26 2.02 6.66
N VAL A 267 -1.32 1.92 5.72
CA VAL A 267 -0.41 3.03 5.39
C VAL A 267 -0.46 3.31 3.90
N PHE A 268 -0.76 4.55 3.56
CA PHE A 268 -0.66 5.07 2.20
C PHE A 268 0.75 5.59 1.98
N PHE A 269 1.44 5.01 1.01
CA PHE A 269 2.77 5.42 0.62
C PHE A 269 2.80 6.00 -0.79
N SER A 270 3.63 7.02 -0.98
CA SER A 270 4.05 7.50 -2.30
C SER A 270 5.54 7.85 -2.32
N HIS A 271 6.17 7.74 -3.50
CA HIS A 271 7.61 7.94 -3.68
C HIS A 271 7.90 8.88 -4.85
#